data_8cdff8415c3fd284334ff7effad76cfc
#
_entry.id   8cdff8415c3fd284334ff7effad76cfc
#
_cell.length_a   1.000
_cell.length_b   1.000
_cell.length_c   1.000
_cell.angle_alpha   90.00
_cell.angle_beta   90.00
_cell.angle_gamma   90.00
#
_symmetry.space_group_name_H-M   'P 1'
#
loop_
_entity.id
_entity.type
_entity.pdbx_description
1 polymer ?
#
loop_
_entity_poly.entity_id
_entity_poly.type
_entity_poly.pdbx_seq_one_letter_code
_entity_poly.pdbx_strand_id
1 'polypeptide(L)' 'MIGKVEILRNYHDHEIVITLSNMKESLSGMIVDDSPDDHCIFVKDPNLIEYYETKEESLLERVYFKDMKAIEYQ' A
#
# COMPACT_ATOMS: atom_id res chain seq x y z
N MET A 1 -0.25 14.47 6.70
CA MET A 1 -0.86 13.63 5.64
C MET A 1 0.12 13.43 4.50
N ILE A 2 0.24 12.20 4.03
CA ILE A 2 1.13 11.86 2.92
C ILE A 2 0.38 12.09 1.61
N GLY A 3 0.98 12.84 0.71
CA GLY A 3 0.36 13.14 -0.58
C GLY A 3 0.61 12.06 -1.63
N LYS A 4 -0.30 11.94 -2.60
CA LYS A 4 -0.20 10.98 -3.69
C LYS A 4 1.11 11.09 -4.46
N VAL A 5 1.55 12.32 -4.75
CA VAL A 5 2.78 12.56 -5.53
C VAL A 5 4.00 12.00 -4.80
N GLU A 6 4.06 12.17 -3.49
CA GLU A 6 5.15 11.64 -2.69
C GLU A 6 5.18 10.12 -2.71
N ILE A 7 4.01 9.48 -2.59
CA ILE A 7 3.90 8.02 -2.65
C ILE A 7 4.33 7.50 -4.02
N LEU A 8 3.86 8.12 -5.09
CA LEU A 8 4.20 7.72 -6.45
C LEU A 8 5.69 7.83 -6.71
N ARG A 9 6.30 8.92 -6.24
CA ARG A 9 7.71 9.21 -6.55
C ARG A 9 8.66 8.31 -5.77
N ASN A 10 8.36 8.05 -4.50
CA ASN A 10 9.33 7.45 -3.59
C ASN A 10 9.08 5.98 -3.26
N TYR A 11 7.82 5.52 -3.30
CA TYR A 11 7.46 4.23 -2.71
C TYR A 11 6.79 3.25 -3.68
N HIS A 12 6.42 3.69 -4.87
CA HIS A 12 5.79 2.82 -5.85
C HIS A 12 6.74 1.68 -6.26
N ASP A 13 6.22 0.46 -6.31
CA ASP A 13 6.97 -0.76 -6.65
C ASP A 13 8.08 -1.14 -5.67
N HIS A 14 8.07 -0.56 -4.46
CA HIS A 14 9.00 -0.95 -3.40
C HIS A 14 8.25 -1.68 -2.29
N GLU A 15 8.95 -2.60 -1.61
CA GLU A 15 8.41 -3.19 -0.39
C GLU A 15 8.45 -2.13 0.71
N ILE A 16 7.29 -1.88 1.32
CA ILE A 16 7.11 -0.78 2.25
C ILE A 16 6.32 -1.21 3.47
N VAL A 17 6.38 -0.36 4.49
CA VAL A 17 5.56 -0.48 5.69
C VAL A 17 4.73 0.79 5.81
N ILE A 18 3.41 0.63 5.88
CA ILE A 18 2.47 1.74 6.03
C ILE A 18 1.89 1.71 7.44
N THR A 19 1.96 2.84 8.13
CA THR A 19 1.32 3.02 9.42
C THR A 19 0.04 3.82 9.21
N LEU A 20 -1.09 3.26 9.64
CA LEU A 20 -2.39 3.93 9.52
C LEU A 20 -2.78 4.55 10.86
N SER A 21 -3.45 5.69 10.79
CA SER A 21 -3.84 6.43 11.99
C SER A 21 -4.90 5.71 12.84
N ASN A 22 -5.68 4.83 12.22
CA ASN A 22 -6.76 4.09 12.87
C ASN A 22 -6.42 2.65 13.22
N MET A 23 -5.16 2.25 13.06
CA MET A 23 -4.71 0.88 13.35
C MET A 23 -3.53 0.90 14.31
N LYS A 24 -3.47 -0.12 15.16
CA LYS A 24 -2.35 -0.28 16.09
C LYS A 24 -1.12 -0.87 15.42
N GLU A 25 -1.32 -1.65 14.37
CA GLU A 25 -0.24 -2.33 13.67
C GLU A 25 -0.02 -1.72 12.29
N SER A 26 1.22 -1.81 11.83
CA SER A 26 1.58 -1.37 10.48
C SER A 26 1.25 -2.45 9.46
N LEU A 27 1.06 -2.03 8.21
CA LEU A 27 0.87 -2.94 7.08
C LEU A 27 2.17 -3.04 6.29
N SER A 28 2.67 -4.25 6.08
CA SER A 28 3.86 -4.49 5.27
C SER A 28 3.45 -5.11 3.94
N GLY A 29 3.97 -4.57 2.85
CA GLY A 29 3.64 -5.07 1.51
C GLY A 29 4.10 -4.13 0.42
N MET A 30 3.33 -4.07 -0.67
CA MET A 30 3.68 -3.28 -1.84
C MET A 30 2.44 -2.62 -2.44
N ILE A 31 2.63 -1.40 -2.94
CA ILE A 31 1.60 -0.71 -3.71
C ILE A 31 1.63 -1.26 -5.13
N VAL A 32 0.50 -1.77 -5.60
CA VAL A 32 0.41 -2.37 -6.94
C VAL A 32 -0.39 -1.52 -7.93
N ASP A 33 -1.17 -0.56 -7.45
CA ASP A 33 -1.91 0.36 -8.31
C ASP A 33 -2.11 1.69 -7.56
N ASP A 34 -1.74 2.77 -8.20
CA ASP A 34 -1.83 4.12 -7.64
C ASP A 34 -2.69 5.06 -8.48
N SER A 35 -3.46 4.51 -9.42
CA SER A 35 -4.33 5.29 -10.31
C SER A 35 -5.40 6.12 -9.60
N PRO A 36 -6.07 5.60 -8.57
CA PRO A 36 -7.11 6.38 -7.87
C PRO A 36 -6.54 7.62 -7.19
N ASP A 37 -7.37 8.67 -7.09
CA ASP A 37 -6.92 9.96 -6.54
C ASP A 37 -6.83 9.99 -5.01
N ASP A 38 -7.67 9.20 -4.33
CA ASP A 38 -7.79 9.26 -2.88
C ASP A 38 -7.23 8.05 -2.13
N HIS A 39 -6.79 7.03 -2.87
CA HIS A 39 -6.27 5.80 -2.27
C HIS A 39 -5.30 5.10 -3.21
N CYS A 40 -4.58 4.13 -2.68
CA CYS A 40 -3.80 3.20 -3.49
C CYS A 40 -4.28 1.77 -3.24
N ILE A 41 -3.96 0.89 -4.18
CA ILE A 41 -4.23 -0.53 -4.06
C ILE A 41 -2.94 -1.20 -3.56
N PHE A 42 -3.08 -1.94 -2.47
CA PHE A 42 -1.96 -2.49 -1.71
C PHE A 42 -2.12 -3.99 -1.53
N VAL A 43 -1.02 -4.74 -1.58
CA VAL A 43 -1.02 -6.17 -1.30
C VAL A 43 -0.08 -6.44 -0.13
N LYS A 44 -0.55 -7.11 0.90
CA LYS A 44 0.26 -7.46 2.07
C LYS A 44 1.33 -8.49 1.71
N ASP A 45 2.47 -8.44 2.39
CA ASP A 45 3.59 -9.36 2.15
C ASP A 45 3.17 -10.83 2.05
N PRO A 46 2.37 -11.37 2.98
CA PRO A 46 1.99 -12.78 2.89
C PRO A 46 1.23 -13.15 1.62
N ASN A 47 0.62 -12.17 0.97
CA ASN A 47 -0.22 -12.39 -0.21
C ASN A 47 0.47 -12.03 -1.52
N LEU A 48 1.68 -11.46 -1.48
CA LEU A 48 2.35 -10.97 -2.69
C LEU A 48 2.59 -12.04 -3.73
N ILE A 49 3.15 -13.18 -3.33
CA ILE A 49 3.45 -14.27 -4.26
C ILE A 49 2.18 -14.79 -4.90
N GLU A 50 1.17 -15.06 -4.09
CA GLU A 50 -0.11 -15.55 -4.61
C GLU A 50 -0.76 -14.53 -5.56
N TYR A 51 -0.71 -13.26 -5.22
CA TYR A 51 -1.26 -12.23 -6.08
C TYR A 51 -0.57 -12.19 -7.45
N TYR A 52 0.77 -12.25 -7.47
CA TYR A 52 1.50 -12.23 -8.75
C TYR A 52 1.25 -13.47 -9.59
N GLU A 53 0.98 -14.62 -8.95
CA GLU A 53 0.69 -15.86 -9.67
C GLU A 53 -0.74 -15.92 -10.19
N THR A 54 -1.72 -15.48 -9.39
CA THR A 54 -3.14 -15.69 -9.68
C THR A 54 -3.88 -14.43 -10.10
N LYS A 55 -3.36 -13.25 -9.76
CA LYS A 55 -4.04 -11.95 -9.94
C LYS A 55 -5.40 -11.92 -9.24
N GLU A 56 -5.51 -12.61 -8.11
CA GLU A 56 -6.75 -12.71 -7.35
C GLU A 56 -7.10 -11.36 -6.70
N GLU A 57 -8.23 -10.78 -7.10
CA GLU A 57 -8.64 -9.46 -6.62
C GLU A 57 -8.97 -9.44 -5.13
N SER A 58 -9.34 -10.58 -4.55
CA SER A 58 -9.63 -10.65 -3.12
C SER A 58 -8.41 -10.39 -2.23
N LEU A 59 -7.20 -10.45 -2.81
CA LEU A 59 -5.96 -10.17 -2.10
C LEU A 59 -5.62 -8.68 -2.10
N LEU A 60 -6.31 -7.88 -2.89
CA LEU A 60 -6.08 -6.44 -2.97
C LEU A 60 -6.70 -5.71 -1.80
N GLU A 61 -5.99 -4.71 -1.26
CA GLU A 61 -6.50 -3.88 -0.19
C GLU A 61 -6.47 -2.43 -0.61
N ARG A 62 -7.52 -1.70 -0.24
CA ARG A 62 -7.63 -0.28 -0.52
C ARG A 62 -7.10 0.50 0.69
N VAL A 63 -6.08 1.32 0.47
CA VAL A 63 -5.49 2.12 1.53
C VAL A 63 -5.65 3.60 1.17
N TYR A 64 -6.45 4.31 1.96
CA TYR A 64 -6.73 5.72 1.68
C TYR A 64 -5.60 6.60 2.16
N PHE A 65 -5.21 7.57 1.33
CA PHE A 65 -4.10 8.48 1.66
C PHE A 65 -4.37 9.28 2.94
N LYS A 66 -5.62 9.65 3.17
CA LYS A 66 -6.00 10.41 4.37
C LYS A 66 -5.77 9.65 5.67
N ASP A 67 -5.74 8.32 5.61
CA ASP A 67 -5.56 7.47 6.78
C ASP A 67 -4.09 7.11 7.03
N MET A 68 -3.21 7.43 6.10
CA MET A 68 -1.79 7.14 6.25
C MET A 68 -1.13 8.10 7.21
N LYS A 69 -0.50 7.58 8.25
CA LYS A 69 0.25 8.36 9.22
C LYS A 69 1.73 8.41 8.83
N ALA A 70 2.26 7.30 8.34
CA ALA A 70 3.66 7.20 7.95
C ALA A 70 3.83 6.11 6.90
N ILE A 71 4.88 6.21 6.10
CA ILE A 71 5.26 5.21 5.12
C ILE A 71 6.78 5.12 5.09
N GLU A 72 7.31 3.90 5.12
CA GLU A 72 8.74 3.66 5.18
C GLU A 72 9.11 2.48 4.28
N TYR A 73 10.36 2.43 3.83
CA TYR A 73 10.89 1.25 3.15
C TYR A 73 11.10 0.13 4.16
N GLN A 74 10.89 -1.10 3.69
CA GLN A 74 11.22 -2.26 4.51
C GLN A 74 12.73 -2.46 4.58
#